data_a273cd3f48a5f13172b4d3d3659c839d
#
_entry.id   a273cd3f48a5f13172b4d3d3659c839d
#
_cell.length_a   1.000
_cell.length_b   1.000
_cell.length_c   1.000
_cell.angle_alpha   90.00
_cell.angle_beta   90.00
_cell.angle_gamma   90.00
#
_symmetry.space_group_name_H-M   'P 1'
#
loop_
_entity.id
_entity.type
_entity.pdbx_description
1 polymer ?
#
loop_
_entity_poly.entity_id
_entity_poly.type
_entity_poly.pdbx_seq_one_letter_code
_entity_poly.pdbx_strand_id
1 'polypeptide(L)'
;MEITLRKVTDKNYQAISDLSVDQSQNLWVAPNSKTLLQAAYEPELNVMAIYQEENPVGLLLYDYDTDMGGWTLSRFMIDKHHQHKG
;
A
#
# COMPACT_ATOMS: atom_id res chain seq x y z
N MET A 1 2.28 5.56 19.41
CA MET A 1 2.78 5.07 18.12
C MET A 1 2.10 5.82 17.00
N GLU A 2 2.84 6.60 16.26
CA GLU A 2 2.25 7.46 15.23
C GLU A 2 2.20 6.76 13.88
N ILE A 3 1.04 6.76 13.28
CA ILE A 3 0.83 6.20 11.94
C ILE A 3 0.55 7.36 10.99
N THR A 4 1.30 7.43 9.89
CA THR A 4 1.12 8.47 8.88
C THR A 4 1.05 7.85 7.50
N LEU A 5 0.44 8.60 6.58
CA LEU A 5 0.41 8.24 5.16
C LEU A 5 1.36 9.17 4.43
N ARG A 6 2.19 8.60 3.56
CA ARG A 6 3.15 9.36 2.76
C ARG A 6 3.11 8.92 1.32
N LYS A 7 3.43 9.83 0.42
CA LYS A 7 3.50 9.50 -1.00
C LYS A 7 4.64 8.54 -1.26
N VAL A 8 4.43 7.64 -2.21
CA VAL A 8 5.50 6.77 -2.71
C VAL A 8 6.36 7.59 -3.67
N THR A 9 7.66 7.58 -3.45
CA THR A 9 8.64 8.36 -4.22
C THR A 9 9.80 7.48 -4.63
N ASP A 10 10.73 8.07 -5.39
CA ASP A 10 11.96 7.41 -5.78
C ASP A 10 12.85 7.06 -4.57
N LYS A 11 12.59 7.69 -3.43
CA LYS A 11 13.39 7.45 -2.22
C LYS A 11 12.85 6.32 -1.36
N ASN A 12 11.58 5.97 -1.49
CA ASN A 12 10.97 4.95 -0.62
C ASN A 12 10.34 3.77 -1.37
N TYR A 13 10.21 3.84 -2.70
CA TYR A 13 9.50 2.79 -3.43
C TYR A 13 10.14 1.41 -3.24
N GLN A 14 11.45 1.35 -3.13
CA GLN A 14 12.14 0.06 -2.99
C GLN A 14 11.80 -0.60 -1.66
N ALA A 15 11.84 0.16 -0.58
CA ALA A 15 11.49 -0.36 0.75
C ALA A 15 10.05 -0.84 0.78
N ILE A 16 9.14 -0.10 0.15
CA ILE A 16 7.73 -0.45 0.11
C ILE A 16 7.51 -1.69 -0.76
N SER A 17 8.22 -1.79 -1.88
CA SER A 17 8.14 -2.95 -2.76
C SER A 17 8.58 -4.23 -2.05
N ASP A 18 9.51 -4.11 -1.11
CA ASP A 18 10.05 -5.26 -0.38
C ASP A 18 9.16 -5.72 0.77
N LEU A 19 8.15 -4.94 1.15
CA LEU A 19 7.22 -5.35 2.19
C LEU A 19 6.37 -6.54 1.71
N SER A 20 6.04 -7.44 2.64
CA SER A 20 5.27 -8.62 2.29
C SER A 20 4.30 -8.99 3.41
N VAL A 21 3.20 -9.66 3.03
CA VAL A 21 2.25 -10.19 3.99
C VAL A 21 2.64 -11.61 4.37
N ASP A 22 1.96 -12.17 5.38
CA ASP A 22 2.14 -13.58 5.72
C ASP A 22 1.87 -14.45 4.51
N GLN A 23 2.57 -15.59 4.44
CA GLN A 23 2.47 -16.50 3.31
C GLN A 23 1.02 -16.92 3.04
N SER A 24 0.24 -17.10 4.07
CA SER A 24 -1.17 -17.45 3.93
C SER A 24 -1.97 -16.34 3.25
N GLN A 25 -1.55 -15.09 3.41
CA GLN A 25 -2.23 -13.94 2.82
C GLN A 25 -1.72 -13.65 1.40
N ASN A 26 -0.52 -14.08 1.06
CA ASN A 26 0.04 -13.86 -0.27
C ASN A 26 -0.81 -14.50 -1.38
N LEU A 27 -1.63 -15.50 -1.03
CA LEU A 27 -2.55 -16.12 -1.98
C LEU A 27 -3.65 -15.16 -2.44
N TRP A 28 -3.91 -14.12 -1.66
CA TRP A 28 -5.05 -13.23 -1.87
C TRP A 28 -4.67 -11.79 -2.16
N VAL A 29 -3.40 -11.44 -1.95
CA VAL A 29 -2.92 -10.06 -2.08
C VAL A 29 -1.84 -10.00 -3.14
N ALA A 30 -1.99 -9.10 -4.09
CA ALA A 30 -0.97 -8.89 -5.11
C ALA A 30 0.31 -8.35 -4.47
N PRO A 31 1.49 -8.75 -4.98
CA PRO A 31 2.74 -8.16 -4.50
C PRO A 31 2.74 -6.64 -4.63
N ASN A 32 3.42 -5.97 -3.70
CA ASN A 32 3.52 -4.51 -3.74
C ASN A 32 4.13 -3.99 -5.04
N SER A 33 5.09 -4.73 -5.59
CA SER A 33 5.68 -4.36 -6.88
C SER A 33 4.63 -4.25 -7.98
N LYS A 34 3.66 -5.15 -8.00
CA LYS A 34 2.57 -5.10 -8.97
C LYS A 34 1.67 -3.91 -8.72
N THR A 35 1.35 -3.62 -7.45
CA THR A 35 0.53 -2.48 -7.10
C THR A 35 1.19 -1.17 -7.51
N LEU A 36 2.49 -1.04 -7.24
CA LEU A 36 3.24 0.15 -7.62
C LEU A 36 3.30 0.32 -9.14
N LEU A 37 3.47 -0.78 -9.85
CA LEU A 37 3.51 -0.75 -11.31
C LEU A 37 2.16 -0.33 -11.88
N GLN A 38 1.07 -0.86 -11.36
CA GLN A 38 -0.26 -0.45 -11.78
C GLN A 38 -0.49 1.04 -11.55
N ALA A 39 -0.14 1.55 -10.38
CA ALA A 39 -0.33 2.97 -10.07
C ALA A 39 0.50 3.86 -10.99
N ALA A 40 1.65 3.38 -11.45
CA ALA A 40 2.51 4.14 -12.37
C ALA A 40 1.89 4.29 -13.76
N TYR A 41 1.09 3.31 -14.19
CA TYR A 41 0.54 3.30 -15.55
C TYR A 41 -0.96 3.57 -15.62
N GLU A 42 -1.64 3.61 -14.50
CA GLU A 42 -3.08 3.91 -14.44
C GLU A 42 -3.28 5.17 -13.61
N PRO A 43 -3.36 6.34 -14.26
CA PRO A 43 -3.35 7.63 -13.54
C PRO A 43 -4.52 7.84 -12.58
N GLU A 44 -5.64 7.13 -12.76
CA GLU A 44 -6.78 7.22 -11.85
C GLU A 44 -6.53 6.53 -10.50
N LEU A 45 -5.51 5.68 -10.43
CA LEU A 45 -5.16 4.99 -9.19
C LEU A 45 -4.23 5.85 -8.34
N ASN A 46 -4.47 5.84 -7.04
CA ASN A 46 -3.66 6.57 -6.07
C ASN A 46 -3.05 5.59 -5.09
N VAL A 47 -1.77 5.74 -4.82
CA VAL A 47 -1.06 4.86 -3.91
C VAL A 47 -0.41 5.70 -2.81
N MET A 48 -0.52 5.20 -1.56
CA MET A 48 0.10 5.84 -0.40
C MET A 48 0.83 4.79 0.42
N ALA A 49 1.98 5.17 0.92
CA ALA A 49 2.73 4.34 1.85
C ALA A 49 2.24 4.58 3.26
N ILE A 50 2.13 3.52 4.04
CA ILE A 50 1.76 3.59 5.45
C ILE A 50 3.05 3.53 6.27
N TYR A 51 3.26 4.52 7.11
CA TYR A 51 4.45 4.60 7.95
C TYR A 51 4.08 4.50 9.42
N GLN A 52 4.90 3.80 10.15
CA GLN A 52 4.91 3.84 11.61
C GLN A 52 6.16 4.60 12.00
N GLU A 53 5.98 5.86 12.45
CA GLU A 53 7.08 6.80 12.66
C GLU A 53 7.86 6.96 11.36
N GLU A 54 9.12 6.60 11.30
CA GLU A 54 9.95 6.76 10.10
C GLU A 54 10.08 5.46 9.29
N ASN A 55 9.33 4.42 9.66
CA ASN A 55 9.47 3.11 9.02
C ASN A 55 8.26 2.81 8.14
N PRO A 56 8.48 2.47 6.86
CA PRO A 56 7.37 2.02 6.01
C PRO A 56 6.90 0.65 6.48
N VAL A 57 5.59 0.52 6.69
CA VAL A 57 5.02 -0.72 7.21
C VAL A 57 3.87 -1.23 6.36
N GLY A 58 3.42 -0.47 5.37
CA GLY A 58 2.32 -0.93 4.53
C GLY A 58 2.11 -0.05 3.31
N LEU A 59 1.06 -0.41 2.58
CA LEU A 59 0.72 0.23 1.31
C LEU A 59 -0.78 0.19 1.13
N LEU A 60 -1.36 1.27 0.58
CA LEU A 60 -2.76 1.24 0.19
C LEU A 60 -2.93 1.81 -1.22
N LEU A 61 -3.89 1.27 -1.95
CA LEU A 61 -4.24 1.67 -3.29
C LEU A 61 -5.73 2.05 -3.29
N TYR A 62 -6.04 3.24 -3.78
CA TYR A 62 -7.41 3.72 -3.77
C TYR A 62 -7.72 4.52 -5.03
N ASP A 63 -8.98 4.64 -5.37
CA ASP A 63 -9.43 5.44 -6.49
C ASP A 63 -10.79 6.06 -6.18
N TYR A 64 -11.17 7.05 -6.97
CA TYR A 64 -12.49 7.67 -6.85
C TYR A 64 -13.44 7.00 -7.84
N ASP A 65 -14.50 6.42 -7.31
CA ASP A 65 -15.50 5.75 -8.14
C ASP A 65 -16.57 6.77 -8.55
N THR A 66 -16.56 7.15 -9.80
CA THR A 66 -17.51 8.15 -10.33
C THR A 66 -18.95 7.63 -10.37
N ASP A 67 -19.13 6.32 -10.51
CA ASP A 67 -20.46 5.73 -10.52
C ASP A 67 -21.10 5.74 -9.14
N MET A 68 -20.31 5.44 -8.11
CA MET A 68 -20.78 5.43 -6.73
C MET A 68 -20.67 6.79 -6.06
N GLY A 69 -19.88 7.69 -6.62
CA GLY A 69 -19.68 9.00 -6.06
C GLY A 69 -18.85 9.02 -4.80
N GLY A 70 -17.87 8.15 -4.70
CA GLY A 70 -17.04 8.08 -3.49
C GLY A 70 -15.69 7.42 -3.71
N TRP A 71 -14.85 7.49 -2.68
CA TRP A 71 -13.54 6.87 -2.69
C TRP A 71 -13.66 5.38 -2.40
N THR A 72 -12.90 4.58 -3.13
CA THR A 72 -12.88 3.13 -2.98
C THR A 72 -11.46 2.66 -2.68
N LEU A 73 -11.32 1.86 -1.64
CA LEU A 73 -10.04 1.23 -1.29
C LEU A 73 -9.92 -0.07 -2.09
N SER A 74 -8.94 -0.12 -2.99
CA SER A 74 -8.76 -1.28 -3.88
C SER A 74 -7.80 -2.31 -3.30
N ARG A 75 -6.76 -1.86 -2.62
CA ARG A 75 -5.77 -2.75 -2.00
C ARG A 75 -5.25 -2.13 -0.74
N PHE A 76 -4.94 -3.00 0.22
CA PHE A 76 -4.39 -2.60 1.50
C PHE A 76 -3.55 -3.75 2.03
N MET A 77 -2.33 -3.44 2.50
CA MET A 77 -1.51 -4.46 3.15
C MET A 77 -0.65 -3.83 4.23
N ILE A 78 -0.40 -4.61 5.26
CA ILE A 78 0.57 -4.30 6.32
C ILE A 78 1.63 -5.39 6.28
N ASP A 79 2.90 -5.00 6.34
CA ASP A 79 4.02 -5.93 6.31
C ASP A 79 3.88 -6.97 7.44
N LYS A 80 4.23 -8.21 7.14
CA LYS A 80 4.07 -9.33 8.08
C LYS A 80 4.80 -9.13 9.39
N HIS A 81 5.89 -8.37 9.38
CA HIS A 81 6.65 -8.10 10.61
C HIS A 81 5.97 -7.06 11.50
N HIS A 82 4.93 -6.40 10.99
CA HIS A 82 4.21 -5.34 11.71
C HIS A 82 2.73 -5.67 11.93
N GLN A 83 2.28 -6.82 11.47
CA GLN A 83 0.93 -7.28 11.72
C GLN A 83 0.79 -7.71 13.18
N HIS A 84 -0.40 -7.55 13.73
CA HIS A 84 -0.72 -7.94 15.11
C HIS A 84 -0.02 -7.11 16.18
N LYS A 85 0.54 -5.99 15.83
CA LYS A 85 1.05 -5.03 16.80
C LYS A 85 -0.09 -4.09 17.16
N GLY A 86 -0.53 -4.19 18.35
CA GLY A 86 -1.68 -3.47 18.87
C GLY A 86 -1.53 -1.96 18.87
#